data_2d0d3d3d18c37225927d5db4415e8682
#
_entry.id   2d0d3d3d18c37225927d5db4415e8682
#
_cell.length_a   1.000
_cell.length_b   1.000
_cell.length_c   1.000
_cell.angle_alpha   90.00
_cell.angle_beta   90.00
_cell.angle_gamma   90.00
#
_symmetry.space_group_name_H-M   'P 1'
#
loop_
_entity.id
_entity.type
_entity.pdbx_description
1 polymer ?
#
loop_
_entity_poly.entity_id
_entity_poly.type
_entity_poly.pdbx_seq_one_letter_code
_entity_poly.pdbx_strand_id
1 'polypeptide(L)'
;NKDSHDKLVRINTWFAEELAYLLKRLESTPEPGQKGSMLDHTLVIWTNELGKGNNHTLDHIPFVLAGNGFGFRMGRSMTCENVPHNRFLLSLAHAVGHPLKTFGNPRLSAGGPLILG
;
A
#
# COMPACT_ATOMS: atom_id res chain seq x y z
N ASN A 1 28.25 1.11 1.64
CA ASN A 1 28.96 2.25 1.08
C ASN A 1 28.04 3.47 1.05
N LYS A 2 28.52 4.60 1.60
CA LYS A 2 27.74 5.84 1.73
C LYS A 2 27.24 6.37 0.37
N ASP A 3 28.08 6.35 -0.64
CA ASP A 3 27.72 6.79 -2.00
C ASP A 3 26.54 5.97 -2.58
N SER A 4 26.54 4.65 -2.38
CA SER A 4 25.42 3.80 -2.81
C SER A 4 24.13 4.08 -2.03
N HIS A 5 24.25 4.38 -0.74
CA HIS A 5 23.10 4.76 0.09
C HIS A 5 22.50 6.09 -0.38
N ASP A 6 23.34 7.11 -0.60
CA ASP A 6 22.88 8.42 -1.07
C ASP A 6 22.20 8.34 -2.45
N LYS A 7 22.69 7.48 -3.34
CA LYS A 7 22.04 7.19 -4.63
C LYS A 7 20.66 6.55 -4.46
N LEU A 8 20.54 5.57 -3.55
CA LEU A 8 19.25 4.93 -3.27
C LEU A 8 18.24 5.90 -2.66
N VAL A 9 18.68 6.76 -1.74
CA VAL A 9 17.82 7.82 -1.17
C VAL A 9 17.29 8.73 -2.27
N ARG A 10 18.16 9.18 -3.20
CA ARG A 10 17.74 10.04 -4.32
C ARG A 10 16.72 9.34 -5.22
N ILE A 11 16.93 8.05 -5.54
CA ILE A 11 15.98 7.26 -6.35
C ILE A 11 14.64 7.13 -5.62
N ASN A 12 14.65 6.78 -4.34
CA ASN A 12 13.44 6.64 -3.56
C ASN A 12 12.69 7.97 -3.38
N THR A 13 13.43 9.09 -3.25
CA THR A 13 12.85 10.43 -3.23
C THR A 13 12.13 10.73 -4.53
N TRP A 14 12.75 10.44 -5.67
CA TRP A 14 12.11 10.61 -6.97
C TRP A 14 10.82 9.78 -7.10
N PHE A 15 10.81 8.51 -6.69
CA PHE A 15 9.59 7.71 -6.67
C PHE A 15 8.50 8.31 -5.78
N ALA A 16 8.88 8.87 -4.62
CA ALA A 16 7.92 9.53 -3.73
C ALA A 16 7.36 10.83 -4.35
N GLU A 17 8.16 11.56 -5.10
CA GLU A 17 7.73 12.76 -5.86
C GLU A 17 6.74 12.37 -6.98
N GLU A 18 6.99 11.28 -7.70
CA GLU A 18 6.05 10.76 -8.71
C GLU A 18 4.72 10.30 -8.09
N LEU A 19 4.76 9.64 -6.92
CA LEU A 19 3.55 9.31 -6.18
C LEU A 19 2.80 10.58 -5.78
N ALA A 20 3.49 11.59 -5.25
CA ALA A 20 2.88 12.85 -4.86
C ALA A 20 2.25 13.58 -6.08
N TYR A 21 2.89 13.52 -7.24
CA TYR A 21 2.35 14.03 -8.49
C TYR A 21 1.04 13.32 -8.86
N LEU A 22 1.03 11.98 -8.85
CA LEU A 22 -0.17 11.19 -9.11
C LEU A 22 -1.32 11.57 -8.17
N LEU A 23 -1.05 11.64 -6.87
CA LEU A 23 -2.06 11.99 -5.87
C LEU A 23 -2.64 13.38 -6.11
N LYS A 24 -1.81 14.39 -6.41
CA LYS A 24 -2.27 15.74 -6.77
C LYS A 24 -3.12 15.74 -8.04
N ARG A 25 -2.78 14.93 -9.02
CA ARG A 25 -3.58 14.80 -10.26
C ARG A 25 -4.95 14.20 -9.96
N LEU A 26 -5.01 13.14 -9.16
CA LEU A 26 -6.28 12.52 -8.74
C LEU A 26 -7.13 13.48 -7.90
N GLU A 27 -6.50 14.20 -6.96
CA GLU A 27 -7.18 15.20 -6.11
C GLU A 27 -7.76 16.36 -6.93
N SER A 28 -7.04 16.83 -7.94
CA SER A 28 -7.47 17.96 -8.79
C SER A 28 -8.43 17.56 -9.92
N THR A 29 -8.70 16.28 -10.11
CA THR A 29 -9.59 15.78 -11.16
C THR A 29 -10.94 15.40 -10.56
N PRO A 30 -12.05 16.06 -10.96
CA PRO A 30 -13.39 15.71 -10.50
C PRO A 30 -13.76 14.27 -10.89
N GLU A 31 -14.44 13.55 -10.00
CA GLU A 31 -14.94 12.19 -10.30
C GLU A 31 -16.15 12.28 -11.25
N PRO A 32 -16.10 11.64 -12.42
CA PRO A 32 -17.21 11.63 -13.35
C PRO A 32 -18.50 11.04 -12.74
N GLY A 33 -19.58 11.83 -12.74
CA GLY A 33 -20.90 11.40 -12.25
C GLY A 33 -21.05 11.29 -10.74
N GLN A 34 -20.05 11.70 -9.96
CA GLN A 34 -20.08 11.69 -8.49
C GLN A 34 -19.58 13.02 -7.92
N LYS A 35 -19.78 13.22 -6.62
CA LYS A 35 -19.19 14.37 -5.90
C LYS A 35 -17.77 14.05 -5.48
N GLY A 36 -16.91 15.08 -5.41
CA GLY A 36 -15.55 14.97 -4.98
C GLY A 36 -14.57 14.75 -6.13
N SER A 37 -13.34 14.42 -5.77
CA SER A 37 -12.24 14.16 -6.70
C SER A 37 -12.09 12.67 -6.99
N MET A 38 -11.32 12.32 -8.01
CA MET A 38 -10.95 10.92 -8.25
C MET A 38 -10.21 10.32 -7.07
N LEU A 39 -9.46 11.11 -6.29
CA LEU A 39 -8.76 10.62 -5.10
C LEU A 39 -9.74 10.19 -3.99
N ASP A 40 -10.90 10.84 -3.87
CA ASP A 40 -11.93 10.46 -2.91
C ASP A 40 -12.56 9.09 -3.20
N HIS A 41 -12.38 8.58 -4.41
CA HIS A 41 -12.93 7.31 -4.89
C HIS A 41 -11.84 6.28 -5.27
N THR A 42 -10.57 6.59 -5.00
CA THR A 42 -9.43 5.74 -5.37
C THR A 42 -8.56 5.43 -4.16
N LEU A 43 -8.18 4.17 -3.98
CA LEU A 43 -7.11 3.77 -3.08
C LEU A 43 -5.85 3.52 -3.89
N VAL A 44 -4.84 4.36 -3.67
CA VAL A 44 -3.52 4.20 -4.26
C VAL A 44 -2.63 3.43 -3.30
N ILE A 45 -1.96 2.40 -3.79
CA ILE A 45 -1.05 1.57 -3.01
C ILE A 45 0.33 1.61 -3.67
N TRP A 46 1.32 2.04 -2.92
CA TRP A 46 2.72 1.96 -3.31
C TRP A 46 3.46 1.01 -2.40
N THR A 47 4.13 0.04 -2.98
CA THR A 47 4.85 -1.00 -2.25
C THR A 47 6.10 -1.45 -2.98
N ASN A 48 6.90 -2.25 -2.32
CA ASN A 48 8.01 -2.99 -2.91
C ASN A 48 7.79 -4.50 -2.69
N GLU A 49 8.36 -5.30 -3.54
CA GLU A 49 8.32 -6.78 -3.41
C GLU A 49 9.37 -7.33 -2.46
N LEU A 50 10.41 -6.55 -2.16
CA LEU A 50 11.54 -6.94 -1.31
C LEU A 50 11.72 -5.97 -0.15
N GLY A 51 12.10 -6.48 1.01
CA GLY A 51 12.53 -5.66 2.13
C GLY A 51 13.96 -5.15 1.97
N LYS A 52 14.86 -6.01 1.47
CA LYS A 52 16.25 -5.66 1.15
C LYS A 52 16.62 -6.17 -0.24
N GLY A 53 16.98 -5.26 -1.14
CA GLY A 53 17.28 -5.58 -2.53
C GLY A 53 18.52 -6.44 -2.73
N ASN A 54 19.56 -6.28 -1.89
CA ASN A 54 20.80 -7.04 -2.04
C ASN A 54 20.68 -8.52 -1.62
N ASN A 55 19.79 -8.83 -0.67
CA ASN A 55 19.59 -10.18 -0.13
C ASN A 55 18.26 -10.80 -0.59
N HIS A 56 17.45 -10.04 -1.30
CA HIS A 56 16.10 -10.43 -1.73
C HIS A 56 15.23 -10.92 -0.56
N THR A 57 15.33 -10.26 0.60
CA THR A 57 14.53 -10.64 1.76
C THR A 57 13.07 -10.24 1.57
N LEU A 58 12.18 -11.04 2.12
CA LEU A 58 10.73 -10.81 2.11
C LEU A 58 10.21 -10.22 3.43
N ASP A 59 11.14 -9.78 4.30
CA ASP A 59 10.82 -9.16 5.58
C ASP A 59 10.68 -7.64 5.42
N HIS A 60 9.92 -7.03 6.32
CA HIS A 60 9.80 -5.55 6.41
C HIS A 60 9.42 -4.87 5.09
N ILE A 61 8.53 -5.49 4.34
CA ILE A 61 8.04 -4.90 3.08
C ILE A 61 7.19 -3.66 3.40
N PRO A 62 7.53 -2.48 2.83
CA PRO A 62 6.78 -1.27 3.07
C PRO A 62 5.52 -1.22 2.20
N PHE A 63 4.43 -0.71 2.77
CA PHE A 63 3.21 -0.37 2.06
C PHE A 63 2.79 1.05 2.40
N VAL A 64 2.57 1.88 1.39
CA VAL A 64 2.01 3.22 1.52
C VAL A 64 0.62 3.20 0.89
N LEU A 65 -0.38 3.64 1.66
CA LEU A 65 -1.75 3.76 1.22
C LEU A 65 -2.14 5.23 1.20
N ALA A 66 -2.76 5.68 0.12
CA ALA A 66 -3.23 7.06 -0.02
C ALA A 66 -4.58 7.12 -0.75
N GLY A 67 -5.35 8.16 -0.46
CA GLY A 67 -6.68 8.37 -1.02
C GLY A 67 -7.79 7.78 -0.16
N ASN A 68 -8.84 7.26 -0.79
CA ASN A 68 -9.95 6.64 -0.06
C ASN A 68 -9.51 5.32 0.58
N GLY A 69 -9.64 5.23 1.90
CA GLY A 69 -9.25 4.04 2.65
C GLY A 69 -10.22 2.86 2.55
N PHE A 70 -11.41 3.03 1.97
CA PHE A 70 -12.45 1.98 1.89
C PHE A 70 -12.73 1.30 3.25
N GLY A 71 -12.80 2.09 4.32
CA GLY A 71 -12.98 1.62 5.69
C GLY A 71 -11.67 1.46 6.48
N PHE A 72 -10.51 1.62 5.88
CA PHE A 72 -9.23 1.63 6.59
C PHE A 72 -9.02 2.98 7.29
N ARG A 73 -8.50 2.94 8.49
CA ARG A 73 -8.09 4.14 9.20
C ARG A 73 -6.81 4.69 8.60
N MET A 74 -6.94 5.74 7.81
CA MET A 74 -5.83 6.42 7.14
C MET A 74 -5.10 7.39 8.10
N GLY A 75 -4.00 8.01 7.62
CA GLY A 75 -3.24 9.04 8.36
C GLY A 75 -2.45 8.48 9.54
N ARG A 76 -1.98 7.25 9.48
CA ARG A 76 -1.19 6.60 10.54
C ARG A 76 -0.06 5.74 9.97
N SER A 77 0.89 5.42 10.82
CA SER A 77 1.92 4.40 10.57
C SER A 77 1.63 3.15 11.41
N MET A 78 1.87 1.98 10.85
CA MET A 78 1.71 0.69 11.52
C MET A 78 2.91 -0.20 11.24
N THR A 79 3.32 -0.97 12.24
CA THR A 79 4.23 -2.10 12.07
C THR A 79 3.48 -3.39 12.31
N CYS A 80 3.57 -4.33 11.38
CA CYS A 80 2.96 -5.66 11.47
C CYS A 80 4.07 -6.70 11.59
N GLU A 81 4.46 -7.04 12.80
CA GLU A 81 5.53 -8.02 13.05
C GLU A 81 5.04 -9.45 12.80
N ASN A 82 5.84 -10.20 12.04
CA ASN A 82 5.57 -11.62 11.74
C ASN A 82 4.19 -11.89 11.10
N VAL A 83 3.67 -10.92 10.38
CA VAL A 83 2.39 -11.04 9.68
C VAL A 83 2.63 -11.18 8.18
N PRO A 84 2.19 -12.27 7.55
CA PRO A 84 2.27 -12.39 6.11
C PRO A 84 1.46 -11.29 5.39
N HIS A 85 2.06 -10.66 4.37
CA HIS A 85 1.37 -9.61 3.61
C HIS A 85 0.11 -10.13 2.86
N ASN A 86 -0.02 -11.46 2.68
CA ASN A 86 -1.26 -12.08 2.18
C ASN A 86 -2.49 -11.66 2.99
N ARG A 87 -2.35 -11.47 4.30
CA ARG A 87 -3.44 -11.00 5.16
C ARG A 87 -3.82 -9.55 4.87
N PHE A 88 -2.85 -8.71 4.53
CA PHE A 88 -3.11 -7.35 4.06
C PHE A 88 -3.81 -7.35 2.71
N LEU A 89 -3.34 -8.16 1.75
CA LEU A 89 -3.97 -8.33 0.44
C LEU A 89 -5.40 -8.87 0.56
N LEU A 90 -5.65 -9.75 1.54
CA LEU A 90 -7.00 -10.23 1.87
C LEU A 90 -7.88 -9.09 2.39
N SER A 91 -7.33 -8.19 3.23
CA SER A 91 -8.05 -6.99 3.70
C SER A 91 -8.44 -6.07 2.54
N LEU A 92 -7.54 -5.87 1.58
CA LEU A 92 -7.84 -5.10 0.36
C LEU A 92 -8.97 -5.71 -0.45
N ALA A 93 -8.95 -7.05 -0.64
CA ALA A 93 -10.02 -7.75 -1.35
C ALA A 93 -11.37 -7.53 -0.65
N HIS A 94 -11.42 -7.64 0.68
CA HIS A 94 -12.63 -7.37 1.46
C HIS A 94 -13.09 -5.91 1.33
N ALA A 95 -12.16 -4.97 1.40
CA ALA A 95 -12.47 -3.53 1.32
C ALA A 95 -13.13 -3.14 -0.01
N VAL A 96 -12.78 -3.81 -1.11
CA VAL A 96 -13.38 -3.58 -2.43
C VAL A 96 -14.56 -4.54 -2.74
N GLY A 97 -15.13 -5.19 -1.74
CA GLY A 97 -16.34 -6.01 -1.87
C GLY A 97 -16.11 -7.46 -2.29
N HIS A 98 -14.89 -7.96 -2.23
CA HIS A 98 -14.56 -9.37 -2.49
C HIS A 98 -14.18 -10.11 -1.19
N PRO A 99 -15.16 -10.63 -0.43
CA PRO A 99 -14.89 -11.27 0.86
C PRO A 99 -14.32 -12.69 0.67
N LEU A 100 -13.11 -12.78 0.15
CA LEU A 100 -12.39 -14.03 -0.03
C LEU A 100 -12.06 -14.67 1.32
N LYS A 101 -12.01 -16.00 1.37
CA LYS A 101 -11.55 -16.74 2.55
C LYS A 101 -10.03 -16.73 2.70
N THR A 102 -9.33 -16.72 1.58
CA THR A 102 -7.86 -16.73 1.51
C THR A 102 -7.37 -15.89 0.34
N PHE A 103 -6.14 -15.41 0.43
CA PHE A 103 -5.45 -14.77 -0.67
C PHE A 103 -4.11 -15.47 -0.89
N GLY A 104 -3.92 -16.05 -2.09
CA GLY A 104 -2.75 -16.87 -2.40
C GLY A 104 -2.70 -18.16 -1.57
N ASN A 105 -1.54 -18.47 -0.98
CA ASN A 105 -1.39 -19.66 -0.15
C ASN A 105 -2.25 -19.57 1.13
N PRO A 106 -3.16 -20.54 1.37
CA PRO A 106 -4.06 -20.50 2.54
C PRO A 106 -3.34 -20.41 3.88
N ARG A 107 -2.17 -21.02 4.02
CA ARG A 107 -1.38 -20.97 5.26
C ARG A 107 -0.94 -19.54 5.62
N LEU A 108 -0.68 -18.71 4.60
CA LEU A 108 -0.27 -17.31 4.79
C LEU A 108 -1.46 -16.36 5.04
N SER A 109 -2.67 -16.86 4.88
CA SER A 109 -3.93 -16.12 5.14
C SER A 109 -4.70 -16.66 6.33
N ALA A 110 -4.20 -17.68 7.03
CA ALA A 110 -4.91 -18.42 8.07
C ALA A 110 -5.45 -17.56 9.22
N GLY A 111 -4.82 -16.42 9.50
CA GLY A 111 -5.29 -15.45 10.50
C GLY A 111 -6.41 -14.51 10.01
N GLY A 112 -6.91 -14.71 8.78
CA GLY A 112 -7.91 -13.82 8.17
C GLY A 112 -7.34 -12.45 7.78
N PRO A 113 -8.20 -11.49 7.36
CA PRO A 113 -7.77 -10.14 7.02
C PRO A 113 -7.18 -9.42 8.23
N LEU A 114 -6.35 -8.42 7.99
CA LEU A 114 -5.90 -7.48 9.03
C LEU A 114 -7.03 -6.53 9.41
N ILE A 115 -7.11 -6.18 10.69
CA ILE A 115 -8.01 -5.14 11.18
C ILE A 115 -7.34 -3.79 10.96
N LEU A 116 -7.78 -3.06 9.94
CA LEU A 116 -7.20 -1.79 9.51
C LEU A 116 -8.14 -0.59 9.73
N GLY A 117 -9.31 -0.87 10.25
CA GLY A 117 -10.33 0.13 10.59
C GLY A 117 -10.11 0.85 11.91
#